data_6aa1f073f01d901de305fb04d3f48f33
#
_entry.id   6aa1f073f01d901de305fb04d3f48f33
#
_cell.length_a   1.000
_cell.length_b   1.000
_cell.length_c   1.000
_cell.angle_alpha   90.00
_cell.angle_beta   90.00
_cell.angle_gamma   90.00
#
_symmetry.space_group_name_H-M   'P 1'
#
loop_
_entity.id
_entity.type
_entity.pdbx_description
1 polymer ?
#
loop_
_entity_poly.entity_id
_entity_poly.type
_entity_poly.pdbx_seq_one_letter_code
_entity_poly.pdbx_strand_id
1 'polypeptide(L)'
;MNLELSEEQEAVRRLAEEFVAREVAPHVVAWDRSENVDRSIVKKLGAVGFLGLTIPEEYGGSGGDHLSYCLVTEELGRGDSSVRGIVSVSLGLVAKTIASWGTEEQKRAWLPRLASGDALGCFGLTEPGTGSDAGNLSTKAVRDGDTYVVNGSKMFITNGTWADVVLLFARTDDTPGHRGVSAFLVPTDTPGLTRRTIHGKLGLRGQATAELVLEDVRVPAAAMLGPEGKGFSVAMSALAKGRMSVAAGCVGIAQAALDAAVRYAGEREQFGKPIAAYQLVQELISDIAVDVDAARLLTWRVADLVDRGQEFATAASKAKLYASEAAVRAANNALQVFGGYGYIDEYPVGKLLRDARVMTLYEGTSQIQKLIIGRALTGVSAF
;
A
#
# COMPACT_ATOMS: atom_id res chain seq x y z
N MET A 1 -15.26 13.71 -17.99
CA MET A 1 -14.61 13.54 -16.69
C MET A 1 -14.81 14.84 -15.94
N ASN A 2 -15.56 14.84 -14.86
CA ASN A 2 -15.59 15.97 -13.93
C ASN A 2 -14.43 15.78 -12.97
N LEU A 3 -13.57 16.77 -12.81
CA LEU A 3 -12.41 16.75 -11.91
C LEU A 3 -12.73 17.47 -10.58
N GLU A 4 -13.92 18.04 -10.45
CA GLU A 4 -14.38 18.63 -9.19
C GLU A 4 -14.80 17.52 -8.25
N LEU A 5 -14.33 17.59 -7.01
CA LEU A 5 -14.76 16.67 -5.95
C LEU A 5 -16.21 17.00 -5.53
N SER A 6 -16.96 15.97 -5.19
CA SER A 6 -18.27 16.16 -4.55
C SER A 6 -18.10 16.71 -3.13
N GLU A 7 -19.18 17.25 -2.55
CA GLU A 7 -19.17 17.74 -1.15
C GLU A 7 -18.75 16.62 -0.17
N GLU A 8 -19.17 15.38 -0.43
CA GLU A 8 -18.83 14.21 0.37
C GLU A 8 -17.33 13.87 0.26
N GLN A 9 -16.79 13.85 -0.98
CA GLN A 9 -15.38 13.60 -1.23
C GLN A 9 -14.50 14.69 -0.59
N GLU A 10 -14.91 15.96 -0.67
CA GLU A 10 -14.25 17.08 0.02
C GLU A 10 -14.29 16.92 1.56
N ALA A 11 -15.41 16.44 2.11
CA ALA A 11 -15.53 16.19 3.54
C ALA A 11 -14.60 15.05 3.98
N VAL A 12 -14.51 13.96 3.21
CA VAL A 12 -13.59 12.84 3.45
C VAL A 12 -12.13 13.29 3.40
N ARG A 13 -11.77 14.13 2.41
CA ARG A 13 -10.42 14.69 2.30
C ARG A 13 -10.07 15.53 3.53
N ARG A 14 -10.95 16.47 3.92
CA ARG A 14 -10.74 17.29 5.12
C ARG A 14 -10.59 16.46 6.38
N LEU A 15 -11.41 15.41 6.55
CA LEU A 15 -11.29 14.50 7.69
C LEU A 15 -9.92 13.81 7.70
N ALA A 16 -9.39 13.42 6.53
CA ALA A 16 -8.07 12.81 6.43
C ALA A 16 -6.94 13.82 6.75
N GLU A 17 -7.04 15.05 6.25
CA GLU A 17 -6.11 16.15 6.58
C GLU A 17 -6.09 16.42 8.10
N GLU A 18 -7.26 16.54 8.74
CA GLU A 18 -7.37 16.74 10.19
C GLU A 18 -6.81 15.57 10.99
N PHE A 19 -7.12 14.34 10.56
CA PHE A 19 -6.58 13.13 11.19
C PHE A 19 -5.05 13.11 11.13
N VAL A 20 -4.47 13.38 9.95
CA VAL A 20 -3.02 13.42 9.75
C VAL A 20 -2.40 14.51 10.63
N ALA A 21 -2.96 15.72 10.65
CA ALA A 21 -2.43 16.82 11.42
C ALA A 21 -2.41 16.53 12.95
N ARG A 22 -3.43 15.82 13.45
CA ARG A 22 -3.59 15.56 14.89
C ARG A 22 -2.93 14.27 15.35
N GLU A 23 -3.09 13.18 14.59
CA GLU A 23 -2.74 11.82 15.04
C GLU A 23 -1.45 11.28 14.42
N VAL A 24 -0.92 11.90 13.35
CA VAL A 24 0.25 11.40 12.61
C VAL A 24 1.41 12.37 12.67
N ALA A 25 1.24 13.59 12.19
CA ALA A 25 2.31 14.56 12.00
C ALA A 25 3.16 14.83 13.27
N PRO A 26 2.59 14.91 14.50
CA PRO A 26 3.39 15.12 15.71
C PRO A 26 4.36 13.99 16.05
N HIS A 27 4.15 12.80 15.49
CA HIS A 27 4.86 11.58 15.87
C HIS A 27 5.85 11.08 14.83
N VAL A 28 5.80 11.57 13.58
CA VAL A 28 6.53 11.03 12.41
C VAL A 28 8.03 10.87 12.66
N VAL A 29 8.68 11.89 13.23
CA VAL A 29 10.14 11.86 13.49
C VAL A 29 10.48 10.80 14.53
N ALA A 30 9.69 10.71 15.62
CA ALA A 30 9.91 9.73 16.67
C ALA A 30 9.71 8.29 16.14
N TRP A 31 8.67 8.07 15.33
CA TRP A 31 8.38 6.77 14.72
C TRP A 31 9.44 6.34 13.70
N ASP A 32 9.95 7.27 12.89
CA ASP A 32 11.03 6.94 11.95
C ASP A 32 12.32 6.56 12.68
N ARG A 33 12.69 7.30 13.74
CA ARG A 33 13.89 7.04 14.55
C ARG A 33 13.79 5.73 15.35
N SER A 34 12.63 5.45 15.94
CA SER A 34 12.40 4.24 16.73
C SER A 34 12.09 3.01 15.88
N GLU A 35 11.92 3.16 14.58
CA GLU A 35 11.46 2.13 13.66
C GLU A 35 10.11 1.49 14.09
N ASN A 36 9.25 2.27 14.73
CA ASN A 36 8.00 1.77 15.28
C ASN A 36 6.92 2.86 15.33
N VAL A 37 5.82 2.64 14.61
CA VAL A 37 4.57 3.39 14.77
C VAL A 37 3.81 2.82 15.98
N ASP A 38 3.13 3.66 16.74
CA ASP A 38 2.27 3.17 17.84
C ASP A 38 1.07 2.41 17.25
N ARG A 39 0.91 1.14 17.67
CA ARG A 39 -0.19 0.28 17.20
C ARG A 39 -1.58 0.85 17.50
N SER A 40 -1.72 1.73 18.49
CA SER A 40 -2.99 2.39 18.80
C SER A 40 -3.59 3.16 17.63
N ILE A 41 -2.75 3.56 16.66
CA ILE A 41 -3.20 4.22 15.42
C ILE A 41 -4.21 3.38 14.63
N VAL A 42 -4.14 2.04 14.71
CA VAL A 42 -5.07 1.13 14.01
C VAL A 42 -6.51 1.37 14.50
N LYS A 43 -6.70 1.49 15.81
CA LYS A 43 -8.02 1.79 16.39
C LYS A 43 -8.52 3.18 16.02
N LYS A 44 -7.62 4.16 15.97
CA LYS A 44 -7.96 5.53 15.55
C LYS A 44 -8.37 5.57 14.08
N LEU A 45 -7.66 4.85 13.19
CA LEU A 45 -8.03 4.71 11.77
C LEU A 45 -9.38 4.01 11.58
N GLY A 46 -9.67 2.97 12.39
CA GLY A 46 -10.96 2.30 12.39
C GLY A 46 -12.10 3.22 12.88
N ALA A 47 -11.87 3.97 13.96
CA ALA A 47 -12.86 4.88 14.53
C ALA A 47 -13.33 6.01 13.59
N VAL A 48 -12.45 6.45 12.66
CA VAL A 48 -12.81 7.42 11.61
C VAL A 48 -13.23 6.76 10.29
N GLY A 49 -13.38 5.43 10.26
CA GLY A 49 -13.89 4.68 9.11
C GLY A 49 -12.87 4.40 8.00
N PHE A 50 -11.59 4.78 8.15
CA PHE A 50 -10.59 4.65 7.08
C PHE A 50 -10.22 3.19 6.77
N LEU A 51 -10.40 2.26 7.71
CA LEU A 51 -10.16 0.85 7.51
C LEU A 51 -11.34 0.10 6.86
N GLY A 52 -12.54 0.73 6.80
CA GLY A 52 -13.75 0.17 6.22
C GLY A 52 -14.33 0.97 5.05
N LEU A 53 -13.62 2.00 4.55
CA LEU A 53 -14.18 3.02 3.67
C LEU A 53 -14.89 2.45 2.43
N THR A 54 -14.34 1.45 1.78
CA THR A 54 -14.92 0.83 0.57
C THR A 54 -15.53 -0.56 0.83
N ILE A 55 -15.71 -0.95 2.08
CA ILE A 55 -16.41 -2.19 2.45
C ILE A 55 -17.90 -1.88 2.55
N PRO A 56 -18.79 -2.77 2.06
CA PRO A 56 -20.23 -2.57 2.17
C PRO A 56 -20.70 -2.37 3.62
N GLU A 57 -21.74 -1.56 3.80
CA GLU A 57 -22.32 -1.23 5.11
C GLU A 57 -22.79 -2.47 5.87
N GLU A 58 -23.33 -3.48 5.16
CA GLU A 58 -23.77 -4.77 5.76
C GLU A 58 -22.65 -5.53 6.47
N TYR A 59 -21.38 -5.22 6.18
CA TYR A 59 -20.19 -5.76 6.84
C TYR A 59 -19.46 -4.72 7.71
N GLY A 60 -20.14 -3.64 8.08
CA GLY A 60 -19.59 -2.61 8.97
C GLY A 60 -18.65 -1.62 8.32
N GLY A 61 -18.61 -1.54 6.99
CA GLY A 61 -17.89 -0.51 6.24
C GLY A 61 -18.75 0.72 5.99
N SER A 62 -18.24 1.68 5.20
CA SER A 62 -18.94 2.91 4.83
C SER A 62 -19.55 2.88 3.42
N GLY A 63 -19.27 1.85 2.61
CA GLY A 63 -19.75 1.76 1.22
C GLY A 63 -19.25 2.89 0.29
N GLY A 64 -18.20 3.60 0.69
CA GLY A 64 -17.66 4.75 -0.03
C GLY A 64 -16.98 4.39 -1.36
N ASP A 65 -16.81 5.40 -2.21
CA ASP A 65 -16.20 5.25 -3.53
C ASP A 65 -14.67 5.11 -3.50
N HIS A 66 -14.10 4.73 -4.62
CA HIS A 66 -12.64 4.54 -4.73
C HIS A 66 -11.87 5.86 -4.85
N LEU A 67 -12.52 6.95 -5.29
CA LEU A 67 -11.90 8.27 -5.29
C LEU A 67 -11.72 8.76 -3.85
N SER A 68 -12.72 8.63 -2.98
CA SER A 68 -12.61 8.90 -1.54
C SER A 68 -11.49 8.08 -0.89
N TYR A 69 -11.37 6.78 -1.27
CA TYR A 69 -10.27 5.94 -0.81
C TYR A 69 -8.90 6.47 -1.27
N CYS A 70 -8.78 6.97 -2.51
CA CYS A 70 -7.55 7.59 -3.00
C CYS A 70 -7.21 8.86 -2.22
N LEU A 71 -8.21 9.72 -1.92
CA LEU A 71 -8.01 10.96 -1.14
C LEU A 71 -7.48 10.65 0.27
N VAL A 72 -8.10 9.71 0.97
CA VAL A 72 -7.60 9.25 2.30
C VAL A 72 -6.18 8.70 2.20
N THR A 73 -5.92 7.86 1.19
CA THR A 73 -4.60 7.23 1.01
C THR A 73 -3.53 8.27 0.63
N GLU A 74 -3.89 9.29 -0.15
CA GLU A 74 -3.02 10.41 -0.50
C GLU A 74 -2.65 11.22 0.75
N GLU A 75 -3.64 11.64 1.55
CA GLU A 75 -3.37 12.42 2.76
C GLU A 75 -2.57 11.64 3.82
N LEU A 76 -2.88 10.35 4.02
CA LEU A 76 -2.05 9.49 4.88
C LEU A 76 -0.62 9.37 4.36
N GLY A 77 -0.44 9.24 3.04
CA GLY A 77 0.88 9.20 2.39
C GLY A 77 1.65 10.52 2.52
N ARG A 78 0.94 11.67 2.51
CA ARG A 78 1.49 13.00 2.74
C ARG A 78 1.98 13.17 4.19
N GLY A 79 1.24 12.58 5.16
CA GLY A 79 1.64 12.60 6.55
C GLY A 79 2.75 11.61 6.88
N ASP A 80 2.50 10.31 6.69
CA ASP A 80 3.47 9.23 6.90
C ASP A 80 3.09 7.98 6.11
N SER A 81 3.96 7.56 5.21
CA SER A 81 3.72 6.37 4.39
C SER A 81 3.77 5.05 5.17
N SER A 82 4.32 5.01 6.39
CA SER A 82 4.22 3.84 7.27
C SER A 82 2.78 3.65 7.75
N VAL A 83 2.10 4.75 8.13
CA VAL A 83 0.68 4.75 8.51
C VAL A 83 -0.21 4.45 7.31
N ARG A 84 0.07 5.07 6.15
CA ARG A 84 -0.64 4.78 4.90
C ARG A 84 -0.62 3.29 4.57
N GLY A 85 0.53 2.61 4.79
CA GLY A 85 0.69 1.19 4.55
C GLY A 85 -0.29 0.30 5.33
N ILE A 86 -0.70 0.72 6.53
CA ILE A 86 -1.68 0.00 7.36
C ILE A 86 -3.01 -0.11 6.60
N VAL A 87 -3.53 1.02 6.13
CA VAL A 87 -4.80 1.08 5.39
C VAL A 87 -4.68 0.37 4.04
N SER A 88 -3.61 0.63 3.30
CA SER A 88 -3.39 0.05 1.97
C SER A 88 -3.37 -1.47 1.97
N VAL A 89 -2.82 -2.10 3.00
CA VAL A 89 -2.75 -3.57 3.08
C VAL A 89 -4.01 -4.14 3.74
N SER A 90 -4.42 -3.63 4.91
CA SER A 90 -5.56 -4.20 5.63
C SER A 90 -6.87 -4.02 4.84
N LEU A 91 -7.19 -2.80 4.41
CA LEU A 91 -8.36 -2.54 3.58
C LEU A 91 -8.12 -2.93 2.12
N GLY A 92 -7.05 -2.38 1.51
CA GLY A 92 -6.83 -2.43 0.07
C GLY A 92 -6.54 -3.84 -0.47
N LEU A 93 -5.75 -4.65 0.23
CA LEU A 93 -5.38 -6.00 -0.20
C LEU A 93 -6.19 -7.09 0.51
N VAL A 94 -6.43 -7.00 1.83
CA VAL A 94 -7.04 -8.10 2.57
C VAL A 94 -8.56 -7.98 2.59
N ALA A 95 -9.13 -6.92 3.16
CA ALA A 95 -10.58 -6.81 3.33
C ALA A 95 -11.31 -6.79 1.98
N LYS A 96 -10.84 -6.03 0.99
CA LYS A 96 -11.41 -6.02 -0.37
C LYS A 96 -11.36 -7.40 -1.04
N THR A 97 -10.31 -8.18 -0.77
CA THR A 97 -10.18 -9.53 -1.32
C THR A 97 -11.15 -10.50 -0.65
N ILE A 98 -11.31 -10.40 0.67
CA ILE A 98 -12.35 -11.17 1.39
C ILE A 98 -13.74 -10.79 0.88
N ALA A 99 -14.04 -9.51 0.70
CA ALA A 99 -15.33 -9.05 0.16
C ALA A 99 -15.62 -9.63 -1.24
N SER A 100 -14.57 -9.77 -2.09
CA SER A 100 -14.71 -10.24 -3.47
C SER A 100 -14.73 -11.76 -3.62
N TRP A 101 -14.01 -12.51 -2.79
CA TRP A 101 -13.75 -13.94 -2.95
C TRP A 101 -14.21 -14.81 -1.78
N GLY A 102 -14.50 -14.19 -0.63
CA GLY A 102 -14.89 -14.92 0.58
C GLY A 102 -16.29 -15.49 0.52
N THR A 103 -16.49 -16.59 1.25
CA THR A 103 -17.84 -17.08 1.58
C THR A 103 -18.55 -16.07 2.49
N GLU A 104 -19.86 -16.16 2.58
CA GLU A 104 -20.64 -15.28 3.47
C GLU A 104 -20.18 -15.39 4.93
N GLU A 105 -19.84 -16.61 5.36
CA GLU A 105 -19.29 -16.87 6.70
C GLU A 105 -17.95 -16.14 6.90
N GLN A 106 -17.02 -16.25 5.95
CA GLN A 106 -15.73 -15.56 6.00
C GLN A 106 -15.88 -14.03 6.01
N LYS A 107 -16.81 -13.48 5.21
CA LYS A 107 -17.09 -12.03 5.17
C LYS A 107 -17.60 -11.56 6.53
N ARG A 108 -18.61 -12.23 7.11
CA ARG A 108 -19.17 -11.86 8.41
C ARG A 108 -18.19 -12.03 9.57
N ALA A 109 -17.30 -13.01 9.48
CA ALA A 109 -16.29 -13.23 10.52
C ALA A 109 -15.19 -12.15 10.51
N TRP A 110 -14.77 -11.68 9.35
CA TRP A 110 -13.56 -10.85 9.23
C TRP A 110 -13.84 -9.38 8.91
N LEU A 111 -14.77 -9.08 7.99
CA LEU A 111 -14.91 -7.70 7.50
C LEU A 111 -15.27 -6.68 8.58
N PRO A 112 -16.22 -6.96 9.51
CA PRO A 112 -16.56 -5.99 10.55
C PRO A 112 -15.36 -5.68 11.47
N ARG A 113 -14.59 -6.72 11.82
CA ARG A 113 -13.41 -6.56 12.68
C ARG A 113 -12.26 -5.81 11.99
N LEU A 114 -12.07 -6.05 10.69
CA LEU A 114 -11.08 -5.33 9.89
C LEU A 114 -11.48 -3.86 9.69
N ALA A 115 -12.76 -3.59 9.45
CA ALA A 115 -13.28 -2.23 9.25
C ALA A 115 -13.19 -1.38 10.52
N SER A 116 -13.48 -1.96 11.71
CA SER A 116 -13.41 -1.26 13.00
C SER A 116 -11.98 -1.14 13.56
N GLY A 117 -10.99 -1.81 12.95
CA GLY A 117 -9.64 -1.93 13.51
C GLY A 117 -9.56 -2.82 14.75
N ASP A 118 -10.55 -3.69 14.99
CA ASP A 118 -10.49 -4.77 15.99
C ASP A 118 -9.58 -5.90 15.56
N ALA A 119 -9.44 -6.07 14.25
CA ALA A 119 -8.44 -6.93 13.64
C ALA A 119 -7.67 -6.17 12.55
N LEU A 120 -6.46 -6.63 12.26
CA LEU A 120 -5.62 -6.11 11.19
C LEU A 120 -5.23 -7.25 10.25
N GLY A 121 -5.25 -6.98 8.94
CA GLY A 121 -4.87 -7.95 7.92
C GLY A 121 -3.47 -7.72 7.38
N CYS A 122 -2.79 -8.81 7.00
CA CYS A 122 -1.58 -8.79 6.20
C CYS A 122 -1.65 -9.73 5.00
N PHE A 123 -0.80 -9.47 3.98
CA PHE A 123 -0.85 -10.15 2.68
C PHE A 123 0.41 -10.98 2.47
N GLY A 124 0.30 -12.31 2.63
CA GLY A 124 1.41 -13.26 2.65
C GLY A 124 1.67 -13.91 1.29
N LEU A 125 2.21 -13.15 0.30
CA LEU A 125 2.52 -13.67 -1.03
C LEU A 125 4.03 -13.85 -1.22
N THR A 126 4.83 -12.79 -1.05
CA THR A 126 6.28 -12.74 -1.31
C THR A 126 7.04 -13.68 -0.40
N GLU A 127 8.05 -14.37 -0.95
CA GLU A 127 8.94 -15.29 -0.23
C GLU A 127 10.40 -14.85 -0.34
N PRO A 128 11.31 -15.38 0.49
CA PRO A 128 12.74 -15.07 0.38
C PRO A 128 13.32 -15.33 -1.02
N GLY A 129 12.85 -16.38 -1.71
CA GLY A 129 13.29 -16.76 -3.04
C GLY A 129 12.43 -16.22 -4.19
N THR A 130 11.29 -15.58 -3.91
CA THR A 130 10.30 -15.27 -4.96
C THR A 130 9.59 -13.94 -4.69
N GLY A 131 9.86 -12.95 -5.53
CA GLY A 131 9.21 -11.64 -5.52
C GLY A 131 8.41 -11.40 -6.80
N SER A 132 9.07 -10.95 -7.88
CA SER A 132 8.42 -10.66 -9.17
C SER A 132 7.85 -11.91 -9.84
N ASP A 133 8.46 -13.07 -9.64
CA ASP A 133 7.98 -14.37 -10.11
C ASP A 133 7.01 -15.02 -9.10
N ALA A 134 5.98 -14.29 -8.70
CA ALA A 134 5.05 -14.69 -7.64
C ALA A 134 4.27 -15.99 -7.94
N GLY A 135 4.21 -16.42 -9.18
CA GLY A 135 3.59 -17.70 -9.59
C GLY A 135 4.38 -18.93 -9.17
N ASN A 136 5.68 -18.78 -8.90
CA ASN A 136 6.60 -19.85 -8.53
C ASN A 136 6.94 -19.87 -7.03
N LEU A 137 6.02 -19.42 -6.18
CA LEU A 137 6.17 -19.53 -4.74
C LEU A 137 6.35 -20.98 -4.28
N SER A 138 7.12 -21.17 -3.20
CA SER A 138 7.56 -22.47 -2.67
C SER A 138 6.82 -22.95 -1.42
N THR A 139 6.14 -22.06 -0.68
CA THR A 139 5.32 -22.42 0.48
C THR A 139 4.28 -23.47 0.07
N LYS A 140 4.27 -24.63 0.73
CA LYS A 140 3.38 -25.76 0.44
C LYS A 140 2.26 -25.85 1.47
N ALA A 141 1.08 -26.27 1.01
CA ALA A 141 -0.08 -26.61 1.81
C ALA A 141 -0.53 -28.02 1.40
N VAL A 142 -0.14 -29.01 2.18
CA VAL A 142 -0.43 -30.42 1.90
C VAL A 142 -1.71 -30.80 2.61
N ARG A 143 -2.68 -31.38 1.87
CA ARG A 143 -3.98 -31.78 2.43
C ARG A 143 -3.83 -32.95 3.38
N ASP A 144 -4.44 -32.84 4.56
CA ASP A 144 -4.53 -33.87 5.60
C ASP A 144 -5.97 -33.91 6.13
N GLY A 145 -6.83 -34.76 5.51
CA GLY A 145 -8.26 -34.80 5.79
C GLY A 145 -8.97 -33.47 5.50
N ASP A 146 -9.58 -32.89 6.54
CA ASP A 146 -10.28 -31.60 6.47
C ASP A 146 -9.37 -30.39 6.78
N THR A 147 -8.07 -30.61 6.83
CA THR A 147 -7.06 -29.57 7.06
C THR A 147 -5.99 -29.56 5.97
N TYR A 148 -5.23 -28.48 5.92
CA TYR A 148 -3.96 -28.39 5.19
C TYR A 148 -2.84 -28.17 6.20
N VAL A 149 -1.71 -28.88 6.03
CA VAL A 149 -0.47 -28.64 6.77
C VAL A 149 0.40 -27.73 5.92
N VAL A 150 0.68 -26.54 6.43
CA VAL A 150 1.38 -25.49 5.68
C VAL A 150 2.80 -25.32 6.20
N ASN A 151 3.76 -25.38 5.28
CA ASN A 151 5.19 -25.20 5.54
C ASN A 151 5.81 -24.23 4.55
N GLY A 152 6.64 -23.30 5.04
CA GLY A 152 7.35 -22.32 4.23
C GLY A 152 7.62 -21.02 4.96
N SER A 153 7.91 -19.97 4.20
CA SER A 153 8.14 -18.64 4.77
C SER A 153 7.66 -17.52 3.83
N LYS A 154 7.26 -16.40 4.42
CA LYS A 154 6.88 -15.18 3.69
C LYS A 154 7.73 -14.01 4.14
N MET A 155 8.14 -13.15 3.20
CA MET A 155 9.11 -12.09 3.42
C MET A 155 8.53 -10.72 3.09
N PHE A 156 8.96 -9.68 3.83
CA PHE A 156 8.55 -8.28 3.65
C PHE A 156 7.04 -8.04 3.84
N ILE A 157 6.42 -8.74 4.79
CA ILE A 157 4.98 -8.70 4.99
C ILE A 157 4.60 -7.47 5.81
N THR A 158 4.02 -6.48 5.15
CA THR A 158 3.45 -5.27 5.77
C THR A 158 2.34 -5.63 6.74
N ASN A 159 2.30 -5.00 7.89
CA ASN A 159 1.46 -5.31 9.05
C ASN A 159 1.78 -6.67 9.70
N GLY A 160 2.70 -7.47 9.17
CA GLY A 160 2.91 -8.85 9.57
C GLY A 160 3.16 -9.05 11.07
N THR A 161 3.87 -8.12 11.73
CA THR A 161 4.11 -8.18 13.18
C THR A 161 2.81 -7.97 13.99
N TRP A 162 1.86 -7.18 13.48
CA TRP A 162 0.66 -6.75 14.19
C TRP A 162 -0.62 -7.47 13.76
N ALA A 163 -0.61 -8.07 12.57
CA ALA A 163 -1.80 -8.65 11.96
C ALA A 163 -2.44 -9.73 12.84
N ASP A 164 -3.75 -9.80 12.77
CA ASP A 164 -4.59 -10.83 13.39
C ASP A 164 -4.96 -11.92 12.37
N VAL A 165 -4.92 -11.60 11.06
CA VAL A 165 -5.13 -12.55 9.98
C VAL A 165 -4.14 -12.31 8.85
N VAL A 166 -3.60 -13.39 8.29
CA VAL A 166 -2.85 -13.37 7.05
C VAL A 166 -3.67 -13.96 5.91
N LEU A 167 -3.82 -13.20 4.82
CA LEU A 167 -4.22 -13.75 3.53
C LEU A 167 -2.99 -14.41 2.93
N LEU A 168 -2.89 -15.72 3.12
CA LEU A 168 -1.73 -16.54 2.81
C LEU A 168 -1.89 -17.24 1.47
N PHE A 169 -0.85 -17.20 0.64
CA PHE A 169 -0.79 -17.93 -0.63
C PHE A 169 0.20 -19.09 -0.50
N ALA A 170 -0.27 -20.29 -0.82
CA ALA A 170 0.52 -21.51 -0.73
C ALA A 170 0.17 -22.46 -1.89
N ARG A 171 1.09 -23.33 -2.22
CA ARG A 171 0.93 -24.34 -3.27
C ARG A 171 0.20 -25.55 -2.70
N THR A 172 -0.96 -25.89 -3.27
CA THR A 172 -1.78 -27.04 -2.88
C THR A 172 -1.57 -28.27 -3.77
N ASP A 173 -0.96 -28.09 -4.94
CA ASP A 173 -0.54 -29.18 -5.80
C ASP A 173 0.81 -28.88 -6.49
N ASP A 174 1.42 -29.90 -7.11
CA ASP A 174 2.73 -29.79 -7.78
C ASP A 174 2.64 -29.27 -9.24
N THR A 175 1.47 -28.75 -9.66
CA THR A 175 1.31 -28.13 -10.99
C THR A 175 2.25 -26.92 -11.10
N PRO A 176 3.16 -26.90 -12.10
CA PRO A 176 4.12 -25.81 -12.25
C PRO A 176 3.46 -24.43 -12.46
N GLY A 177 4.15 -23.38 -11.98
CA GLY A 177 3.72 -22.00 -12.15
C GLY A 177 2.51 -21.65 -11.29
N HIS A 178 1.69 -20.74 -11.74
CA HIS A 178 0.62 -20.12 -10.97
C HIS A 178 -0.62 -21.00 -10.71
N ARG A 179 -0.79 -22.11 -11.41
CA ARG A 179 -2.03 -22.94 -11.36
C ARG A 179 -2.16 -23.74 -10.09
N GLY A 180 -1.05 -24.13 -9.44
CA GLY A 180 -1.05 -24.90 -8.20
C GLY A 180 -1.19 -24.05 -6.92
N VAL A 181 -1.44 -22.75 -7.04
CA VAL A 181 -1.51 -21.82 -5.89
C VAL A 181 -2.93 -21.64 -5.41
N SER A 182 -3.14 -21.77 -4.09
CA SER A 182 -4.39 -21.48 -3.38
C SER A 182 -4.21 -20.37 -2.35
N ALA A 183 -5.31 -19.75 -1.92
CA ALA A 183 -5.31 -18.68 -0.93
C ALA A 183 -6.05 -19.13 0.33
N PHE A 184 -5.57 -18.71 1.51
CA PHE A 184 -6.12 -19.08 2.81
C PHE A 184 -6.21 -17.87 3.73
N LEU A 185 -7.24 -17.80 4.56
CA LEU A 185 -7.34 -16.86 5.68
C LEU A 185 -6.85 -17.57 6.95
N VAL A 186 -5.64 -17.23 7.40
CA VAL A 186 -5.01 -17.89 8.55
C VAL A 186 -4.90 -16.89 9.70
N PRO A 187 -5.53 -17.16 10.87
CA PRO A 187 -5.26 -16.40 12.09
C PRO A 187 -3.78 -16.44 12.44
N THR A 188 -3.20 -15.32 12.84
CA THR A 188 -1.74 -15.23 13.05
C THR A 188 -1.29 -15.82 14.40
N ASP A 189 -2.20 -16.18 15.26
CA ASP A 189 -1.98 -16.94 16.50
C ASP A 189 -2.05 -18.48 16.30
N THR A 190 -2.25 -18.94 15.05
CA THR A 190 -2.25 -20.38 14.74
C THR A 190 -0.91 -21.00 15.11
N PRO A 191 -0.90 -22.14 15.87
CA PRO A 191 0.33 -22.82 16.24
C PRO A 191 1.21 -23.15 15.02
N GLY A 192 2.52 -22.93 15.15
CA GLY A 192 3.49 -23.13 14.06
C GLY A 192 3.72 -21.87 13.19
N LEU A 193 2.91 -20.82 13.33
CA LEU A 193 3.13 -19.54 12.65
C LEU A 193 3.94 -18.61 13.55
N THR A 194 5.15 -18.25 13.13
CA THR A 194 6.04 -17.32 13.81
C THR A 194 6.21 -16.05 13.01
N ARG A 195 6.26 -14.91 13.69
CA ARG A 195 6.41 -13.57 13.09
C ARG A 195 7.69 -12.92 13.58
N ARG A 196 8.57 -12.51 12.67
CA ARG A 196 9.84 -11.85 13.00
C ARG A 196 9.87 -10.47 12.39
N THR A 197 10.01 -9.43 13.21
CA THR A 197 10.09 -8.04 12.73
C THR A 197 11.35 -7.81 11.91
N ILE A 198 11.20 -7.10 10.79
CA ILE A 198 12.31 -6.68 9.93
C ILE A 198 12.70 -5.26 10.31
N HIS A 199 13.90 -5.10 10.84
CA HIS A 199 14.54 -3.83 11.20
C HIS A 199 15.51 -3.35 10.13
N GLY A 200 16.02 -2.11 10.27
CA GLY A 200 17.06 -1.56 9.40
C GLY A 200 16.58 -1.25 7.98
N LYS A 201 15.28 -1.04 7.77
CA LYS A 201 14.75 -0.63 6.46
C LYS A 201 15.29 0.74 6.06
N LEU A 202 15.52 0.96 4.77
CA LEU A 202 15.92 2.27 4.23
C LEU A 202 14.87 3.34 4.50
N GLY A 203 13.60 3.06 4.18
CA GLY A 203 12.42 3.90 4.40
C GLY A 203 11.26 3.08 4.95
N LEU A 204 10.09 3.72 5.17
CA LEU A 204 8.95 3.13 5.87
C LEU A 204 9.38 2.48 7.19
N ARG A 205 10.30 3.12 7.88
CA ARG A 205 11.00 2.52 9.03
C ARG A 205 10.02 2.18 10.14
N GLY A 206 9.04 3.05 10.39
CA GLY A 206 7.98 2.83 11.39
C GLY A 206 6.99 1.72 11.05
N GLN A 207 6.95 1.24 9.80
CA GLN A 207 5.99 0.22 9.38
C GLN A 207 6.31 -1.16 9.98
N ALA A 208 5.29 -1.82 10.55
CA ALA A 208 5.36 -3.16 11.14
C ALA A 208 5.51 -4.25 10.05
N THR A 209 6.70 -4.36 9.49
CA THR A 209 7.04 -5.32 8.43
C THR A 209 7.67 -6.57 9.04
N ALA A 210 7.22 -7.76 8.62
CA ALA A 210 7.70 -9.03 9.17
C ALA A 210 8.11 -10.05 8.11
N GLU A 211 8.93 -10.99 8.54
CA GLU A 211 9.03 -12.34 8.01
C GLU A 211 7.98 -13.20 8.74
N LEU A 212 7.24 -14.04 8.01
CA LEU A 212 6.36 -15.06 8.56
C LEU A 212 7.00 -16.42 8.29
N VAL A 213 7.18 -17.24 9.33
CA VAL A 213 7.69 -18.61 9.24
C VAL A 213 6.54 -19.56 9.58
N LEU A 214 6.32 -20.56 8.73
CA LEU A 214 5.24 -21.54 8.87
C LEU A 214 5.88 -22.93 9.00
N GLU A 215 5.70 -23.55 10.16
CA GLU A 215 6.22 -24.88 10.50
C GLU A 215 5.04 -25.75 10.98
N ASP A 216 4.63 -26.66 10.12
CA ASP A 216 3.47 -27.54 10.33
C ASP A 216 2.18 -26.81 10.75
N VAL A 217 1.93 -25.64 10.18
CA VAL A 217 0.74 -24.82 10.47
C VAL A 217 -0.51 -25.54 9.94
N ARG A 218 -1.40 -25.93 10.85
CA ARG A 218 -2.65 -26.61 10.49
C ARG A 218 -3.76 -25.60 10.20
N VAL A 219 -4.23 -25.60 8.96
CA VAL A 219 -5.24 -24.69 8.45
C VAL A 219 -6.46 -25.47 8.02
N PRO A 220 -7.65 -25.22 8.57
CA PRO A 220 -8.89 -25.89 8.14
C PRO A 220 -9.17 -25.65 6.64
N ALA A 221 -9.69 -26.65 5.94
CA ALA A 221 -10.05 -26.50 4.52
C ALA A 221 -11.06 -25.36 4.30
N ALA A 222 -11.95 -25.13 5.27
CA ALA A 222 -12.91 -24.01 5.25
C ALA A 222 -12.25 -22.61 5.29
N ALA A 223 -10.97 -22.52 5.67
CA ALA A 223 -10.22 -21.25 5.63
C ALA A 223 -9.73 -20.89 4.22
N MET A 224 -9.88 -21.77 3.22
CA MET A 224 -9.54 -21.46 1.83
C MET A 224 -10.39 -20.31 1.31
N LEU A 225 -9.75 -19.34 0.69
CA LEU A 225 -10.41 -18.16 0.09
C LEU A 225 -10.50 -18.34 -1.43
N GLY A 226 -11.72 -18.45 -1.93
CA GLY A 226 -11.98 -18.78 -3.32
C GLY A 226 -11.70 -20.26 -3.66
N PRO A 227 -11.79 -20.67 -4.94
CA PRO A 227 -11.57 -22.04 -5.35
C PRO A 227 -10.11 -22.50 -5.23
N GLU A 228 -9.90 -23.78 -4.94
CA GLU A 228 -8.57 -24.39 -4.95
C GLU A 228 -7.89 -24.22 -6.31
N GLY A 229 -6.58 -23.94 -6.30
CA GLY A 229 -5.79 -23.68 -7.51
C GLY A 229 -6.04 -22.31 -8.15
N LYS A 230 -6.89 -21.44 -7.56
CA LYS A 230 -7.19 -20.09 -8.04
C LYS A 230 -6.52 -18.97 -7.21
N GLY A 231 -5.68 -19.32 -6.25
CA GLY A 231 -5.03 -18.34 -5.37
C GLY A 231 -4.21 -17.29 -6.12
N PHE A 232 -3.57 -17.64 -7.24
CA PHE A 232 -2.87 -16.65 -8.05
C PHE A 232 -3.83 -15.62 -8.68
N SER A 233 -5.01 -16.04 -9.14
CA SER A 233 -6.05 -15.12 -9.63
C SER A 233 -6.56 -14.21 -8.51
N VAL A 234 -6.74 -14.75 -7.30
CA VAL A 234 -7.07 -13.97 -6.10
C VAL A 234 -5.98 -12.91 -5.84
N ALA A 235 -4.70 -13.31 -5.83
CA ALA A 235 -3.57 -12.38 -5.62
C ALA A 235 -3.52 -11.28 -6.67
N MET A 236 -3.68 -11.62 -7.95
CA MET A 236 -3.61 -10.64 -9.05
C MET A 236 -4.78 -9.65 -9.01
N SER A 237 -5.98 -10.09 -8.62
CA SER A 237 -7.14 -9.20 -8.44
C SER A 237 -6.93 -8.22 -7.29
N ALA A 238 -6.32 -8.66 -6.19
CA ALA A 238 -5.94 -7.82 -5.06
C ALA A 238 -4.89 -6.77 -5.48
N LEU A 239 -3.81 -7.22 -6.12
CA LEU A 239 -2.70 -6.35 -6.55
C LEU A 239 -3.13 -5.33 -7.61
N ALA A 240 -4.10 -5.65 -8.48
CA ALA A 240 -4.61 -4.68 -9.45
C ALA A 240 -5.25 -3.46 -8.74
N LYS A 241 -6.01 -3.69 -7.66
CA LYS A 241 -6.57 -2.62 -6.81
C LYS A 241 -5.50 -1.98 -5.92
N GLY A 242 -4.56 -2.76 -5.40
CA GLY A 242 -3.44 -2.28 -4.58
C GLY A 242 -2.56 -1.25 -5.29
N ARG A 243 -2.32 -1.42 -6.61
CA ARG A 243 -1.55 -0.45 -7.42
C ARG A 243 -2.15 0.96 -7.40
N MET A 244 -3.47 1.08 -7.39
CA MET A 244 -4.15 2.37 -7.24
C MET A 244 -3.84 3.00 -5.87
N SER A 245 -3.89 2.22 -4.80
CA SER A 245 -3.55 2.68 -3.45
C SER A 245 -2.08 3.12 -3.35
N VAL A 246 -1.15 2.37 -3.97
CA VAL A 246 0.26 2.77 -4.04
C VAL A 246 0.41 4.08 -4.80
N ALA A 247 -0.27 4.24 -5.93
CA ALA A 247 -0.22 5.47 -6.72
C ALA A 247 -0.71 6.67 -5.91
N ALA A 248 -1.86 6.55 -5.21
CA ALA A 248 -2.39 7.60 -4.34
C ALA A 248 -1.40 7.97 -3.21
N GLY A 249 -0.80 6.99 -2.54
CA GLY A 249 0.22 7.25 -1.53
C GLY A 249 1.47 7.93 -2.08
N CYS A 250 1.86 7.64 -3.32
CA CYS A 250 2.97 8.32 -4.01
C CYS A 250 2.64 9.77 -4.31
N VAL A 251 1.39 10.08 -4.70
CA VAL A 251 0.93 11.47 -4.84
C VAL A 251 1.10 12.22 -3.53
N GLY A 252 0.70 11.59 -2.40
CA GLY A 252 0.87 12.18 -1.06
C GLY A 252 2.34 12.48 -0.73
N ILE A 253 3.27 11.56 -1.00
CA ILE A 253 4.72 11.80 -0.81
C ILE A 253 5.20 12.98 -1.67
N ALA A 254 4.81 13.00 -2.96
CA ALA A 254 5.21 14.06 -3.88
C ALA A 254 4.63 15.42 -3.47
N GLN A 255 3.38 15.46 -3.00
CA GLN A 255 2.75 16.67 -2.46
C GLN A 255 3.46 17.16 -1.20
N ALA A 256 3.81 16.27 -0.27
CA ALA A 256 4.59 16.64 0.92
C ALA A 256 5.96 17.22 0.55
N ALA A 257 6.60 16.67 -0.48
CA ALA A 257 7.87 17.17 -1.01
C ALA A 257 7.70 18.57 -1.62
N LEU A 258 6.63 18.80 -2.39
CA LEU A 258 6.29 20.10 -2.96
C LEU A 258 6.06 21.15 -1.85
N ASP A 259 5.20 20.82 -0.88
CA ASP A 259 4.86 21.74 0.23
C ASP A 259 6.10 22.15 1.03
N ALA A 260 6.98 21.18 1.32
CA ALA A 260 8.22 21.42 2.03
C ALA A 260 9.18 22.32 1.21
N ALA A 261 9.35 22.02 -0.09
CA ALA A 261 10.24 22.77 -0.97
C ALA A 261 9.79 24.22 -1.17
N VAL A 262 8.49 24.44 -1.40
CA VAL A 262 7.90 25.78 -1.58
C VAL A 262 8.09 26.61 -0.32
N ARG A 263 7.75 26.09 0.85
CA ARG A 263 7.90 26.79 2.13
C ARG A 263 9.36 27.15 2.38
N TYR A 264 10.26 26.16 2.33
CA TYR A 264 11.67 26.39 2.60
C TYR A 264 12.30 27.38 1.61
N ALA A 265 11.95 27.31 0.33
CA ALA A 265 12.48 28.24 -0.68
C ALA A 265 12.02 29.68 -0.44
N GLY A 266 10.83 29.89 0.12
CA GLY A 266 10.32 31.21 0.52
C GLY A 266 10.99 31.79 1.77
N GLU A 267 11.45 30.95 2.68
CA GLU A 267 12.04 31.34 3.97
C GLU A 267 13.56 31.42 3.93
N ARG A 268 14.22 30.54 3.18
CA ARG A 268 15.68 30.47 3.10
C ARG A 268 16.25 31.55 2.23
N GLU A 269 17.15 32.38 2.78
CA GLU A 269 17.83 33.42 2.03
C GLU A 269 19.29 33.05 1.71
N GLN A 270 19.71 33.34 0.49
CA GLN A 270 21.10 33.34 0.05
C GLN A 270 21.34 34.48 -0.95
N PHE A 271 22.55 35.05 -0.94
CA PHE A 271 22.91 36.21 -1.79
C PHE A 271 21.91 37.37 -1.65
N GLY A 272 21.39 37.59 -0.42
CA GLY A 272 20.55 38.74 -0.08
C GLY A 272 19.08 38.65 -0.50
N LYS A 273 18.58 37.46 -0.88
CA LYS A 273 17.15 37.24 -1.22
C LYS A 273 16.73 35.80 -0.98
N PRO A 274 15.40 35.52 -0.84
CA PRO A 274 14.88 34.16 -0.76
C PRO A 274 15.33 33.30 -1.93
N ILE A 275 15.67 32.03 -1.68
CA ILE A 275 16.14 31.14 -2.76
C ILE A 275 15.06 30.88 -3.81
N ALA A 276 13.78 31.05 -3.49
CA ALA A 276 12.68 31.04 -4.46
C ALA A 276 12.83 32.04 -5.61
N ALA A 277 13.64 33.08 -5.45
CA ALA A 277 13.91 34.07 -6.48
C ALA A 277 14.94 33.63 -7.53
N TYR A 278 15.48 32.40 -7.43
CA TYR A 278 16.46 31.87 -8.38
C TYR A 278 15.81 30.88 -9.35
N GLN A 279 16.07 31.07 -10.65
CA GLN A 279 15.42 30.29 -11.74
C GLN A 279 15.60 28.79 -11.60
N LEU A 280 16.79 28.30 -11.23
CA LEU A 280 17.04 26.86 -11.05
C LEU A 280 16.30 26.26 -9.85
N VAL A 281 15.99 27.06 -8.82
CA VAL A 281 15.14 26.63 -7.70
C VAL A 281 13.67 26.55 -8.15
N GLN A 282 13.21 27.54 -8.93
CA GLN A 282 11.86 27.52 -9.52
C GLN A 282 11.67 26.37 -10.49
N GLU A 283 12.68 26.00 -11.27
CA GLU A 283 12.66 24.84 -12.16
C GLU A 283 12.39 23.55 -11.36
N LEU A 284 13.17 23.29 -10.29
CA LEU A 284 12.98 22.12 -9.44
C LEU A 284 11.56 22.06 -8.84
N ILE A 285 11.03 23.18 -8.35
CA ILE A 285 9.69 23.25 -7.77
C ILE A 285 8.62 23.04 -8.84
N SER A 286 8.79 23.58 -10.04
CA SER A 286 7.87 23.40 -11.15
C SER A 286 7.80 21.95 -11.61
N ASP A 287 8.94 21.27 -11.70
CA ASP A 287 8.99 19.84 -12.02
C ASP A 287 8.22 18.99 -10.99
N ILE A 288 8.39 19.29 -9.69
CA ILE A 288 7.64 18.61 -8.63
C ILE A 288 6.14 18.84 -8.82
N ALA A 289 5.71 20.09 -9.07
CA ALA A 289 4.29 20.44 -9.21
C ALA A 289 3.63 19.70 -10.38
N VAL A 290 4.29 19.64 -11.54
CA VAL A 290 3.81 18.92 -12.73
C VAL A 290 3.73 17.42 -12.46
N ASP A 291 4.73 16.83 -11.79
CA ASP A 291 4.74 15.43 -11.41
C ASP A 291 3.56 15.08 -10.46
N VAL A 292 3.26 15.95 -9.49
CA VAL A 292 2.13 15.79 -8.56
C VAL A 292 0.80 15.75 -9.33
N ASP A 293 0.56 16.75 -10.18
CA ASP A 293 -0.71 16.85 -10.92
C ASP A 293 -0.90 15.68 -11.89
N ALA A 294 0.13 15.33 -12.63
CA ALA A 294 0.07 14.20 -13.56
C ALA A 294 -0.16 12.87 -12.83
N ALA A 295 0.51 12.63 -11.71
CA ALA A 295 0.33 11.43 -10.90
C ALA A 295 -1.09 11.35 -10.31
N ARG A 296 -1.62 12.47 -9.79
CA ARG A 296 -2.96 12.59 -9.22
C ARG A 296 -4.03 12.28 -10.26
N LEU A 297 -3.94 12.90 -11.44
CA LEU A 297 -4.91 12.68 -12.52
C LEU A 297 -4.92 11.24 -13.03
N LEU A 298 -3.75 10.60 -13.16
CA LEU A 298 -3.66 9.18 -13.50
C LEU A 298 -4.30 8.29 -12.42
N THR A 299 -4.11 8.63 -11.15
CA THR A 299 -4.67 7.90 -10.01
C THR A 299 -6.19 8.03 -9.95
N TRP A 300 -6.73 9.25 -10.07
CA TRP A 300 -8.16 9.52 -10.07
C TRP A 300 -8.87 8.84 -11.24
N ARG A 301 -8.21 8.80 -12.41
CA ARG A 301 -8.74 8.03 -13.55
C ARG A 301 -8.93 6.56 -13.21
N VAL A 302 -8.01 5.95 -12.44
CA VAL A 302 -8.16 4.54 -12.03
C VAL A 302 -9.36 4.39 -11.10
N ALA A 303 -9.53 5.28 -10.12
CA ALA A 303 -10.66 5.27 -9.21
C ALA A 303 -12.00 5.35 -9.97
N ASP A 304 -12.13 6.28 -10.89
CA ASP A 304 -13.32 6.45 -11.77
C ASP A 304 -13.62 5.17 -12.59
N LEU A 305 -12.60 4.51 -13.13
CA LEU A 305 -12.79 3.26 -13.87
C LEU A 305 -13.28 2.12 -12.95
N VAL A 306 -12.74 2.02 -11.74
CA VAL A 306 -13.17 1.02 -10.76
C VAL A 306 -14.62 1.25 -10.33
N ASP A 307 -14.99 2.50 -10.00
CA ASP A 307 -16.35 2.86 -9.56
C ASP A 307 -17.39 2.65 -10.63
N ARG A 308 -17.02 2.76 -11.91
CA ARG A 308 -17.89 2.43 -13.05
C ARG A 308 -17.88 0.95 -13.42
N GLY A 309 -17.18 0.09 -12.71
CA GLY A 309 -17.06 -1.33 -13.04
C GLY A 309 -16.37 -1.61 -14.38
N GLN A 310 -15.51 -0.69 -14.85
CA GLN A 310 -14.79 -0.81 -16.12
C GLN A 310 -13.43 -1.50 -15.92
N GLU A 311 -12.83 -1.97 -17.03
CA GLU A 311 -11.48 -2.52 -17.00
C GLU A 311 -10.47 -1.42 -16.57
N PHE A 312 -9.66 -1.69 -15.55
CA PHE A 312 -8.77 -0.71 -14.92
C PHE A 312 -7.33 -1.20 -14.71
N ALA A 313 -7.05 -2.50 -14.88
CA ALA A 313 -5.75 -3.08 -14.50
C ALA A 313 -4.56 -2.43 -15.23
N THR A 314 -4.71 -2.17 -16.53
CA THR A 314 -3.69 -1.46 -17.32
C THR A 314 -3.54 0.00 -16.88
N ALA A 315 -4.65 0.70 -16.60
CA ALA A 315 -4.63 2.06 -16.09
C ALA A 315 -3.96 2.12 -14.71
N ALA A 316 -4.26 1.17 -13.81
CA ALA A 316 -3.63 1.06 -12.50
C ALA A 316 -2.11 0.83 -12.59
N SER A 317 -1.66 0.01 -13.55
CA SER A 317 -0.23 -0.19 -13.81
C SER A 317 0.45 1.09 -14.30
N LYS A 318 -0.20 1.87 -15.18
CA LYS A 318 0.30 3.17 -15.65
C LYS A 318 0.37 4.19 -14.52
N ALA A 319 -0.68 4.29 -13.71
CA ALA A 319 -0.73 5.21 -12.56
C ALA A 319 0.37 4.87 -11.53
N LYS A 320 0.48 3.59 -11.15
CA LYS A 320 1.51 3.13 -10.20
C LYS A 320 2.92 3.38 -10.72
N LEU A 321 3.19 3.07 -11.98
CA LEU A 321 4.50 3.31 -12.59
C LEU A 321 4.85 4.80 -12.54
N TYR A 322 3.98 5.64 -13.06
CA TYR A 322 4.24 7.08 -13.12
C TYR A 322 4.37 7.69 -11.73
N ALA A 323 3.38 7.47 -10.85
CA ALA A 323 3.34 8.07 -9.52
C ALA A 323 4.53 7.65 -8.64
N SER A 324 4.97 6.38 -8.70
CA SER A 324 6.12 5.92 -7.91
C SER A 324 7.45 6.53 -8.37
N GLU A 325 7.66 6.66 -9.68
CA GLU A 325 8.86 7.32 -10.23
C GLU A 325 8.80 8.83 -9.98
N ALA A 326 7.63 9.46 -10.12
CA ALA A 326 7.41 10.87 -9.82
C ALA A 326 7.68 11.19 -8.34
N ALA A 327 7.21 10.35 -7.40
CA ALA A 327 7.47 10.54 -5.97
C ALA A 327 8.97 10.52 -5.64
N VAL A 328 9.75 9.64 -6.28
CA VAL A 328 11.21 9.60 -6.10
C VAL A 328 11.86 10.86 -6.65
N ARG A 329 11.47 11.32 -7.86
CA ARG A 329 11.99 12.57 -8.44
C ARG A 329 11.62 13.78 -7.59
N ALA A 330 10.35 13.88 -7.18
CA ALA A 330 9.85 14.98 -6.35
C ALA A 330 10.59 15.08 -5.02
N ALA A 331 10.76 13.96 -4.31
CA ALA A 331 11.49 13.92 -3.04
C ALA A 331 12.98 14.25 -3.22
N ASN A 332 13.61 13.80 -4.32
CA ASN A 332 14.99 14.13 -4.65
C ASN A 332 15.15 15.63 -4.97
N ASN A 333 14.25 16.20 -5.77
CA ASN A 333 14.28 17.62 -6.12
C ASN A 333 14.02 18.50 -4.88
N ALA A 334 13.09 18.10 -4.01
CA ALA A 334 12.86 18.80 -2.75
C ALA A 334 14.11 18.78 -1.85
N LEU A 335 14.77 17.62 -1.72
CA LEU A 335 16.02 17.51 -0.98
C LEU A 335 17.09 18.45 -1.57
N GLN A 336 17.18 18.55 -2.90
CA GLN A 336 18.10 19.46 -3.58
C GLN A 336 17.79 20.93 -3.27
N VAL A 337 16.51 21.34 -3.18
CA VAL A 337 16.09 22.69 -2.76
C VAL A 337 16.56 23.00 -1.34
N PHE A 338 16.52 22.04 -0.43
CA PHE A 338 17.01 22.19 0.95
C PHE A 338 18.55 22.25 1.05
N GLY A 339 19.29 21.75 0.04
CA GLY A 339 20.74 21.65 0.07
C GLY A 339 21.22 20.80 1.24
N GLY A 340 22.28 21.25 1.95
CA GLY A 340 22.83 20.52 3.09
C GLY A 340 21.84 20.21 4.21
N TYR A 341 20.87 21.10 4.43
CA TYR A 341 19.80 20.87 5.41
C TYR A 341 18.84 19.74 5.02
N GLY A 342 18.68 19.41 3.74
CA GLY A 342 17.91 18.25 3.31
C GLY A 342 18.56 16.91 3.64
N TYR A 343 19.83 16.91 4.01
CA TYR A 343 20.62 15.68 4.28
C TYR A 343 20.66 15.27 5.76
N ILE A 344 20.01 16.04 6.62
CA ILE A 344 19.88 15.76 8.07
C ILE A 344 18.44 15.48 8.43
N ASP A 345 18.20 14.68 9.46
CA ASP A 345 16.87 14.17 9.82
C ASP A 345 15.99 15.16 10.61
N GLU A 346 16.46 16.40 10.81
CA GLU A 346 15.65 17.50 11.34
C GLU A 346 14.61 18.01 10.33
N TYR A 347 14.84 17.77 9.04
CA TYR A 347 13.97 18.18 7.94
C TYR A 347 13.32 16.97 7.25
N PRO A 348 12.06 17.08 6.76
CA PRO A 348 11.29 15.92 6.33
C PRO A 348 11.76 15.31 4.99
N VAL A 349 12.48 16.07 4.15
CA VAL A 349 12.74 15.69 2.76
C VAL A 349 13.62 14.45 2.62
N GLY A 350 14.57 14.25 3.55
CA GLY A 350 15.39 13.04 3.60
C GLY A 350 14.57 11.78 3.88
N LYS A 351 13.57 11.86 4.78
CA LYS A 351 12.63 10.78 5.03
C LYS A 351 11.74 10.52 3.82
N LEU A 352 11.21 11.57 3.19
CA LEU A 352 10.36 11.45 2.00
C LEU A 352 11.09 10.70 0.87
N LEU A 353 12.37 10.99 0.64
CA LEU A 353 13.19 10.30 -0.36
C LEU A 353 13.39 8.83 -0.01
N ARG A 354 13.70 8.49 1.25
CA ARG A 354 13.85 7.12 1.71
C ARG A 354 12.56 6.32 1.56
N ASP A 355 11.42 6.93 1.92
CA ASP A 355 10.10 6.31 1.84
C ASP A 355 9.64 6.14 0.38
N ALA A 356 9.89 7.12 -0.48
CA ALA A 356 9.55 7.06 -1.90
C ALA A 356 10.23 5.89 -2.61
N ARG A 357 11.46 5.53 -2.19
CA ARG A 357 12.26 4.54 -2.93
C ARG A 357 11.62 3.17 -3.01
N VAL A 358 10.95 2.69 -1.96
CA VAL A 358 10.29 1.37 -1.98
C VAL A 358 9.06 1.34 -2.88
N MET A 359 8.43 2.49 -3.17
CA MET A 359 7.24 2.59 -4.01
C MET A 359 7.49 2.06 -5.44
N THR A 360 8.73 2.13 -5.93
CA THR A 360 9.11 1.59 -7.24
C THR A 360 9.41 0.08 -7.22
N LEU A 361 9.43 -0.55 -6.03
CA LEU A 361 9.84 -1.94 -5.82
C LEU A 361 8.66 -2.87 -5.54
N TYR A 362 7.83 -2.54 -4.55
CA TYR A 362 6.75 -3.43 -4.11
C TYR A 362 5.48 -3.32 -4.97
N GLU A 363 4.55 -4.27 -4.79
CA GLU A 363 3.31 -4.44 -5.59
C GLU A 363 3.57 -4.48 -7.11
N GLY A 364 4.71 -5.06 -7.46
CA GLY A 364 5.25 -5.11 -8.81
C GLY A 364 6.20 -3.95 -9.10
N THR A 365 7.46 -4.28 -9.36
CA THR A 365 8.51 -3.28 -9.66
C THR A 365 8.13 -2.42 -10.85
N SER A 366 8.79 -1.27 -11.02
CA SER A 366 8.63 -0.42 -12.23
C SER A 366 8.82 -1.22 -13.52
N GLN A 367 9.76 -2.20 -13.52
CA GLN A 367 9.98 -3.10 -14.67
C GLN A 367 8.78 -3.99 -14.91
N ILE A 368 8.20 -4.60 -13.87
CA ILE A 368 6.99 -5.43 -13.99
C ILE A 368 5.80 -4.59 -14.49
N GLN A 369 5.63 -3.34 -14.02
CA GLN A 369 4.58 -2.46 -14.55
C GLN A 369 4.77 -2.21 -16.06
N LYS A 370 5.99 -1.94 -16.49
CA LYS A 370 6.32 -1.76 -17.93
C LYS A 370 5.97 -2.99 -18.76
N LEU A 371 6.27 -4.20 -18.26
CA LEU A 371 5.95 -5.46 -18.94
C LEU A 371 4.43 -5.70 -19.03
N ILE A 372 3.69 -5.41 -17.96
CA ILE A 372 2.21 -5.49 -17.96
C ILE A 372 1.62 -4.52 -18.98
N ILE A 373 2.08 -3.27 -18.99
CA ILE A 373 1.61 -2.24 -19.93
C ILE A 373 1.97 -2.65 -21.37
N GLY A 374 3.21 -3.09 -21.61
CA GLY A 374 3.67 -3.54 -22.91
C GLY A 374 2.83 -4.68 -23.47
N ARG A 375 2.59 -5.73 -22.64
CA ARG A 375 1.71 -6.85 -23.00
C ARG A 375 0.29 -6.39 -23.33
N ALA A 376 -0.29 -5.47 -22.53
CA ALA A 376 -1.65 -4.97 -22.78
C ALA A 376 -1.77 -4.20 -24.10
N LEU A 377 -0.70 -3.52 -24.53
CA LEU A 377 -0.69 -2.73 -25.77
C LEU A 377 -0.36 -3.57 -27.01
N THR A 378 0.54 -4.55 -26.89
CA THR A 378 1.03 -5.34 -28.00
C THR A 378 0.31 -6.67 -28.17
N GLY A 379 -0.40 -7.16 -27.14
CA GLY A 379 -0.97 -8.50 -27.09
C GLY A 379 0.05 -9.62 -26.87
N VAL A 380 1.35 -9.30 -26.78
CA VAL A 380 2.44 -10.29 -26.67
C VAL A 380 3.10 -10.22 -25.29
N SER A 381 3.26 -11.39 -24.63
CA SER A 381 4.01 -11.51 -23.38
C SER A 381 5.51 -11.40 -23.63
N ALA A 382 6.21 -10.71 -22.77
CA ALA A 382 7.67 -10.61 -22.81
C ALA A 382 8.38 -11.77 -22.06
N PHE A 383 7.62 -12.66 -21.41
CA PHE A 383 8.08 -13.88 -20.72
C PHE A 383 6.96 -14.91 -20.62
#